data_4942b0e9c79ef2d918a7a9e2762dba56
#
_entry.id   4942b0e9c79ef2d918a7a9e2762dba56
#
_cell.length_a   1.000
_cell.length_b   1.000
_cell.length_c   1.000
_cell.angle_alpha   90.00
_cell.angle_beta   90.00
_cell.angle_gamma   90.00
#
_symmetry.space_group_name_H-M   'P 1'
#
loop_
_entity.id
_entity.type
_entity.pdbx_description
1 polymer ?
#
loop_
_entity_poly.entity_id
_entity_poly.type
_entity_poly.pdbx_seq_one_letter_code
_entity_poly.pdbx_strand_id
1 'polypeptide(L)'
;DADYVLIHDGARPMINAELVQKCIYYVKKYRACVVGMPSKDTIKVVDEENYAVRTPERKTLWQVQTPQCFEFDLVKKSYEKMMENDDGKATDDAMVVETYGNVPVKLFEGGYDNIKVTTPEDLYTFRAMIQYRESEQIFGFANREVPSGLKK
;
A
#
# COMPACT_ATOMS: atom_id res chain seq x y z
N ASP A 1 20.37 -4.39 15.89
CA ASP A 1 19.26 -5.29 16.22
C ASP A 1 17.95 -4.54 15.95
N ALA A 2 17.22 -4.97 14.93
CA ALA A 2 15.92 -4.42 14.59
C ALA A 2 14.85 -5.48 14.84
N ASP A 3 13.78 -5.12 15.56
CA ASP A 3 12.64 -6.02 15.78
C ASP A 3 11.68 -6.03 14.59
N TYR A 4 11.55 -4.88 13.94
CA TYR A 4 10.63 -4.67 12.81
C TYR A 4 11.30 -3.92 11.67
N VAL A 5 10.82 -4.17 10.46
CA VAL A 5 11.25 -3.47 9.24
C VAL A 5 10.05 -2.92 8.50
N LEU A 6 10.19 -1.71 7.98
CA LEU A 6 9.24 -1.05 7.10
C LEU A 6 9.92 -0.85 5.75
N ILE A 7 9.48 -1.57 4.74
CA ILE A 7 10.03 -1.51 3.37
C ILE A 7 9.18 -0.53 2.58
N HIS A 8 9.82 0.51 2.05
CA HIS A 8 9.11 1.60 1.39
C HIS A 8 9.70 1.95 0.02
N ASP A 9 8.82 2.09 -0.97
CA ASP A 9 9.18 2.57 -2.31
C ASP A 9 9.69 4.01 -2.25
N GLY A 10 10.92 4.26 -2.69
CA GLY A 10 11.44 5.62 -2.86
C GLY A 10 10.63 6.48 -3.84
N ALA A 11 9.85 5.85 -4.71
CA ALA A 11 8.93 6.51 -5.63
C ALA A 11 7.58 6.91 -5.01
N ARG A 12 7.37 6.75 -3.69
CA ARG A 12 6.16 7.20 -2.96
C ARG A 12 6.52 8.31 -1.97
N PRO A 13 6.74 9.52 -2.46
CA PRO A 13 7.29 10.61 -1.63
C PRO A 13 6.28 11.23 -0.65
N MET A 14 4.98 10.83 -0.72
CA MET A 14 3.92 11.41 0.12
C MET A 14 3.77 10.73 1.50
N ILE A 15 4.69 9.85 1.88
CA ILE A 15 4.72 9.28 3.23
C ILE A 15 4.78 10.38 4.31
N ASN A 16 4.10 10.17 5.42
CA ASN A 16 4.07 11.10 6.54
C ASN A 16 4.20 10.36 7.89
N ALA A 17 4.40 11.13 8.95
CA ALA A 17 4.60 10.58 10.30
C ALA A 17 3.38 9.79 10.80
N GLU A 18 2.17 10.20 10.47
CA GLU A 18 0.93 9.50 10.86
C GLU A 18 0.89 8.10 10.27
N LEU A 19 1.20 7.97 8.96
CA LEU A 19 1.25 6.69 8.29
C LEU A 19 2.31 5.77 8.88
N VAL A 20 3.50 6.31 9.20
CA VAL A 20 4.57 5.55 9.85
C VAL A 20 4.14 5.06 11.24
N GLN A 21 3.46 5.89 12.03
CA GLN A 21 2.93 5.47 13.32
C GLN A 21 1.89 4.36 13.21
N LYS A 22 0.99 4.44 12.21
CA LYS A 22 0.05 3.35 11.90
C LYS A 22 0.79 2.06 11.53
N CYS A 23 1.83 2.14 10.69
CA CYS A 23 2.66 0.99 10.34
C CYS A 23 3.23 0.30 11.58
N ILE A 24 3.84 1.09 12.48
CA ILE A 24 4.43 0.56 13.73
C ILE A 24 3.37 -0.10 14.62
N TYR A 25 2.20 0.53 14.74
CA TYR A 25 1.09 -0.04 15.50
C TYR A 25 0.62 -1.39 14.94
N TYR A 26 0.39 -1.45 13.62
CA TYR A 26 -0.14 -2.65 12.97
C TYR A 26 0.89 -3.79 12.91
N VAL A 27 2.18 -3.50 12.65
CA VAL A 27 3.21 -4.56 12.61
C VAL A 27 3.44 -5.20 13.97
N LYS A 28 3.39 -4.42 15.06
CA LYS A 28 3.46 -4.95 16.43
C LYS A 28 2.28 -5.87 16.76
N LYS A 29 1.11 -5.58 16.21
CA LYS A 29 -0.12 -6.34 16.47
C LYS A 29 -0.24 -7.60 15.61
N TYR A 30 0.18 -7.53 14.36
CA TYR A 30 -0.11 -8.58 13.36
C TYR A 30 1.15 -9.26 12.81
N ARG A 31 2.36 -8.82 13.18
CA ARG A 31 3.66 -9.32 12.73
C ARG A 31 3.96 -9.08 11.25
N ALA A 32 2.94 -9.03 10.39
CA ALA A 32 3.00 -8.71 8.97
C ALA A 32 1.80 -7.87 8.58
N CYS A 33 2.06 -6.69 8.02
CA CYS A 33 0.99 -5.81 7.55
C CYS A 33 1.46 -4.91 6.40
N VAL A 34 0.50 -4.46 5.60
CA VAL A 34 0.77 -3.67 4.40
C VAL A 34 -0.22 -2.54 4.26
N VAL A 35 0.28 -1.38 3.89
CA VAL A 35 -0.53 -0.23 3.51
C VAL A 35 -1.21 -0.50 2.18
N GLY A 36 -2.50 -0.22 2.09
CA GLY A 36 -3.24 -0.32 0.85
C GLY A 36 -4.49 0.55 0.87
N MET A 37 -5.19 0.56 -0.25
CA MET A 37 -6.48 1.22 -0.38
C MET A 37 -7.48 0.32 -1.09
N PRO A 38 -8.76 0.31 -0.69
CA PRO A 38 -9.80 -0.36 -1.46
C PRO A 38 -9.82 0.13 -2.91
N SER A 39 -10.00 -0.78 -3.86
CA SER A 39 -10.10 -0.40 -5.27
C SER A 39 -11.33 0.47 -5.52
N LYS A 40 -11.14 1.59 -6.22
CA LYS A 40 -12.24 2.47 -6.66
C LYS A 40 -12.86 1.98 -7.95
N ASP A 41 -12.06 1.34 -8.79
CA ASP A 41 -12.46 0.91 -10.13
C ASP A 41 -12.96 -0.54 -10.15
N THR A 42 -13.76 -0.86 -11.16
CA THR A 42 -14.12 -2.24 -11.47
C THR A 42 -12.95 -2.92 -12.15
N ILE A 43 -12.49 -4.03 -11.57
CA ILE A 43 -11.38 -4.82 -12.11
C ILE A 43 -11.93 -6.01 -12.88
N LYS A 44 -11.37 -6.26 -14.06
CA LYS A 44 -11.63 -7.44 -14.87
C LYS A 44 -10.41 -8.36 -14.86
N VAL A 45 -10.63 -9.65 -14.66
CA VAL A 45 -9.65 -10.65 -15.02
C VAL A 45 -9.89 -11.00 -16.48
N VAL A 46 -8.84 -11.01 -17.29
CA VAL A 46 -8.91 -11.24 -18.74
C VAL A 46 -8.07 -12.47 -19.12
N ASP A 47 -8.35 -13.05 -20.28
CA ASP A 47 -7.52 -14.07 -20.91
C ASP A 47 -6.40 -13.45 -21.76
N GLU A 48 -5.64 -14.27 -22.49
CA GLU A 48 -4.52 -13.85 -23.33
C GLU A 48 -4.94 -12.97 -24.51
N GLU A 49 -6.22 -13.05 -24.93
CA GLU A 49 -6.82 -12.25 -26.01
C GLU A 49 -7.55 -10.99 -25.50
N ASN A 50 -7.45 -10.68 -24.18
CA ASN A 50 -8.10 -9.56 -23.50
C ASN A 50 -9.63 -9.65 -23.39
N TYR A 51 -10.24 -10.84 -23.52
CA TYR A 51 -11.63 -11.01 -23.18
C TYR A 51 -11.82 -11.15 -21.67
N ALA A 52 -12.86 -10.49 -21.16
CA ALA A 52 -13.17 -10.53 -19.74
C ALA A 52 -13.72 -11.90 -19.34
N VAL A 53 -12.97 -12.65 -18.51
CA VAL A 53 -13.36 -13.97 -18.01
C VAL A 53 -14.04 -13.92 -16.63
N ARG A 54 -13.71 -12.89 -15.83
CA ARG A 54 -14.28 -12.72 -14.48
C ARG A 54 -14.24 -11.29 -14.02
N THR A 55 -15.25 -10.89 -13.25
CA THR A 55 -15.27 -9.62 -12.51
C THR A 55 -15.28 -9.92 -11.01
N PRO A 56 -14.15 -9.76 -10.31
CA PRO A 56 -14.10 -9.96 -8.87
C PRO A 56 -14.99 -8.93 -8.14
N GLU A 57 -15.46 -9.30 -6.96
CA GLU A 57 -16.22 -8.39 -6.12
C GLU A 57 -15.34 -7.23 -5.63
N ARG A 58 -15.64 -6.00 -6.04
CA ARG A 58 -14.80 -4.82 -5.78
C ARG A 58 -14.46 -4.62 -4.31
N LYS A 59 -15.38 -4.93 -3.39
CA LYS A 59 -15.14 -4.77 -1.94
C LYS A 59 -14.03 -5.67 -1.40
N THR A 60 -13.64 -6.72 -2.13
CA THR A 60 -12.55 -7.63 -1.74
C THR A 60 -11.21 -7.27 -2.37
N LEU A 61 -11.18 -6.23 -3.22
CA LEU A 61 -9.99 -5.84 -3.95
C LEU A 61 -9.34 -4.61 -3.31
N TRP A 62 -8.05 -4.73 -3.07
CA TRP A 62 -7.21 -3.66 -2.55
C TRP A 62 -6.04 -3.38 -3.48
N GLN A 63 -5.71 -2.10 -3.59
CA GLN A 63 -4.48 -1.64 -4.24
C GLN A 63 -3.39 -1.58 -3.18
N VAL A 64 -2.41 -2.47 -3.29
CA VAL A 64 -1.30 -2.55 -2.35
C VAL A 64 -0.36 -1.35 -2.58
N GLN A 65 0.03 -0.75 -1.48
CA GLN A 65 0.98 0.35 -1.44
C GLN A 65 2.21 -0.06 -0.59
N THR A 66 3.03 0.90 -0.24
CA THR A 66 4.07 0.78 0.78
C THR A 66 3.93 1.93 1.79
N PRO A 67 4.41 1.76 3.06
CA PRO A 67 5.28 0.68 3.56
C PRO A 67 4.62 -0.69 3.65
N GLN A 68 5.43 -1.72 3.40
CA GLN A 68 5.15 -3.10 3.76
C GLN A 68 5.95 -3.40 5.03
N CYS A 69 5.30 -3.90 6.07
CA CYS A 69 5.85 -3.88 7.42
C CYS A 69 5.85 -5.28 8.03
N PHE A 70 6.98 -5.70 8.56
CA PHE A 70 7.17 -7.06 9.03
C PHE A 70 8.00 -7.10 10.32
N GLU A 71 7.77 -8.13 11.11
CA GLU A 71 8.74 -8.61 12.10
C GLU A 71 10.03 -9.01 11.35
N PHE A 72 11.17 -8.52 11.78
CA PHE A 72 12.44 -8.66 11.05
C PHE A 72 12.81 -10.13 10.79
N ASP A 73 12.77 -10.96 11.82
CA ASP A 73 13.10 -12.38 11.68
C ASP A 73 12.13 -13.14 10.76
N LEU A 74 10.86 -12.75 10.76
CA LEU A 74 9.85 -13.34 9.88
C LEU A 74 10.18 -13.08 8.40
N VAL A 75 10.36 -11.81 8.02
CA VAL A 75 10.63 -11.48 6.62
C VAL A 75 11.98 -12.01 6.17
N LYS A 76 13.01 -11.93 7.03
CA LYS A 76 14.34 -12.48 6.74
C LYS A 76 14.27 -13.97 6.41
N LYS A 77 13.67 -14.78 7.29
CA LYS A 77 13.51 -16.23 7.08
C LYS A 77 12.65 -16.56 5.86
N SER A 78 11.66 -15.71 5.55
CA SER A 78 10.83 -15.89 4.35
C SER A 78 11.65 -15.70 3.08
N TYR A 79 12.51 -14.68 3.03
CA TYR A 79 13.44 -14.46 1.93
C TYR A 79 14.50 -15.55 1.80
N GLU A 80 15.08 -16.03 2.91
CA GLU A 80 16.01 -17.15 2.90
C GLU A 80 15.39 -18.39 2.26
N LYS A 81 14.16 -18.74 2.64
CA LYS A 81 13.42 -19.86 2.01
C LYS A 81 13.07 -19.61 0.55
N MET A 82 12.71 -18.38 0.19
CA MET A 82 12.46 -18.02 -1.20
C MET A 82 13.71 -18.24 -2.05
N MET A 83 14.89 -17.81 -1.58
CA MET A 83 16.16 -17.98 -2.30
C MET A 83 16.53 -19.45 -2.55
N GLU A 84 16.09 -20.36 -1.68
CA GLU A 84 16.28 -21.81 -1.85
C GLU A 84 15.30 -22.42 -2.86
N ASN A 85 14.12 -21.82 -3.05
CA ASN A 85 13.00 -22.40 -3.78
C ASN A 85 12.35 -21.42 -4.79
N ASP A 86 13.09 -20.39 -5.23
CA ASP A 86 12.55 -19.30 -6.02
C ASP A 86 11.97 -19.79 -7.37
N ASP A 87 10.66 -19.61 -7.51
CA ASP A 87 9.92 -19.84 -8.76
C ASP A 87 9.66 -18.54 -9.55
N GLY A 88 10.22 -17.40 -9.11
CA GLY A 88 10.11 -16.10 -9.76
C GLY A 88 8.73 -15.44 -9.71
N LYS A 89 7.82 -15.93 -8.85
CA LYS A 89 6.41 -15.47 -8.81
C LYS A 89 6.13 -14.35 -7.82
N ALA A 90 7.04 -14.09 -6.88
CA ALA A 90 6.83 -13.05 -5.87
C ALA A 90 6.87 -11.66 -6.51
N THR A 91 5.79 -10.91 -6.36
CA THR A 91 5.63 -9.56 -6.91
C THR A 91 5.90 -8.46 -5.91
N ASP A 92 5.82 -8.78 -4.61
CA ASP A 92 6.10 -7.86 -3.50
C ASP A 92 6.55 -8.62 -2.24
N ASP A 93 6.99 -7.87 -1.22
CA ASP A 93 7.47 -8.44 0.04
C ASP A 93 6.37 -9.18 0.81
N ALA A 94 5.13 -8.71 0.71
CA ALA A 94 3.98 -9.35 1.34
C ALA A 94 3.76 -10.77 0.80
N MET A 95 3.83 -10.94 -0.52
CA MET A 95 3.68 -12.24 -1.17
C MET A 95 4.80 -13.21 -0.74
N VAL A 96 6.03 -12.72 -0.53
CA VAL A 96 7.14 -13.53 0.01
C VAL A 96 6.79 -14.06 1.40
N VAL A 97 6.28 -13.19 2.29
CA VAL A 97 5.89 -13.59 3.65
C VAL A 97 4.68 -14.52 3.64
N GLU A 98 3.68 -14.27 2.81
CA GLU A 98 2.51 -15.14 2.67
C GLU A 98 2.89 -16.54 2.20
N THR A 99 3.76 -16.62 1.18
CA THR A 99 4.13 -17.89 0.55
C THR A 99 5.14 -18.70 1.38
N TYR A 100 6.22 -18.05 1.82
CA TYR A 100 7.34 -18.72 2.46
C TYR A 100 7.37 -18.58 3.99
N GLY A 101 6.76 -17.52 4.52
CA GLY A 101 6.60 -17.31 5.96
C GLY A 101 5.37 -18.00 6.54
N ASN A 102 4.39 -18.32 5.70
CA ASN A 102 3.10 -18.90 6.09
C ASN A 102 2.40 -18.08 7.19
N VAL A 103 2.46 -16.77 7.08
CA VAL A 103 1.81 -15.81 8.00
C VAL A 103 0.88 -14.93 7.17
N PRO A 104 -0.39 -14.79 7.56
CA PRO A 104 -1.32 -13.92 6.88
C PRO A 104 -0.89 -12.45 7.02
N VAL A 105 -0.96 -11.70 5.92
CA VAL A 105 -0.61 -10.29 5.88
C VAL A 105 -1.86 -9.43 6.08
N LYS A 106 -1.83 -8.56 7.10
CA LYS A 106 -2.94 -7.65 7.39
C LYS A 106 -2.85 -6.39 6.54
N LEU A 107 -3.84 -6.13 5.68
CA LEU A 107 -3.98 -4.84 5.02
C LEU A 107 -4.66 -3.81 5.94
N PHE A 108 -4.20 -2.57 5.84
CA PHE A 108 -4.84 -1.42 6.50
C PHE A 108 -4.77 -0.18 5.60
N GLU A 109 -5.73 0.73 5.79
CA GLU A 109 -5.85 1.90 4.94
C GLU A 109 -4.74 2.93 5.20
N GLY A 110 -4.06 3.31 4.11
CA GLY A 110 -3.14 4.43 4.04
C GLY A 110 -3.85 5.70 3.56
N GLY A 111 -3.50 6.13 2.34
CA GLY A 111 -4.13 7.27 1.69
C GLY A 111 -4.06 7.13 0.17
N TYR A 112 -5.05 7.69 -0.52
CA TYR A 112 -5.01 7.74 -1.99
C TYR A 112 -3.96 8.73 -2.51
N ASP A 113 -3.46 9.60 -1.64
CA ASP A 113 -2.34 10.50 -1.90
C ASP A 113 -0.97 9.82 -1.84
N ASN A 114 -0.86 8.63 -1.25
CA ASN A 114 0.36 7.83 -1.21
C ASN A 114 0.62 7.13 -2.56
N ILE A 115 0.60 7.93 -3.64
CA ILE A 115 0.81 7.47 -5.01
C ILE A 115 2.26 7.03 -5.25
N LYS A 116 2.44 6.10 -6.19
CA LYS A 116 3.76 5.75 -6.74
C LYS A 116 4.01 6.60 -7.99
N VAL A 117 5.02 7.44 -7.94
CA VAL A 117 5.40 8.32 -9.07
C VAL A 117 6.31 7.52 -10.00
N THR A 118 5.75 7.03 -11.10
CA THR A 118 6.45 6.17 -12.08
C THR A 118 6.32 6.64 -13.53
N THR A 119 5.35 7.52 -13.81
CA THR A 119 5.12 8.07 -15.14
C THR A 119 5.23 9.59 -15.14
N PRO A 120 5.41 10.24 -16.32
CA PRO A 120 5.39 11.71 -16.41
C PRO A 120 4.07 12.31 -15.89
N GLU A 121 2.93 11.65 -16.10
CA GLU A 121 1.61 12.09 -15.63
C GLU A 121 1.54 12.10 -14.10
N ASP A 122 2.17 11.12 -13.44
CA ASP A 122 2.24 11.05 -11.98
C ASP A 122 2.94 12.28 -11.39
N LEU A 123 3.92 12.86 -12.09
CA LEU A 123 4.59 14.07 -11.65
C LEU A 123 3.65 15.28 -11.59
N TYR A 124 2.71 15.41 -12.51
CA TYR A 124 1.71 16.48 -12.46
C TYR A 124 0.77 16.29 -11.29
N THR A 125 0.29 15.05 -11.09
CA THR A 125 -0.55 14.68 -9.95
C THR A 125 0.17 14.96 -8.63
N PHE A 126 1.43 14.54 -8.52
CA PHE A 126 2.27 14.75 -7.34
C PHE A 126 2.49 16.23 -7.03
N ARG A 127 2.77 17.08 -8.02
CA ARG A 127 2.90 18.53 -7.85
C ARG A 127 1.62 19.16 -7.31
N ALA A 128 0.48 18.77 -7.85
CA ALA A 128 -0.81 19.26 -7.38
C ALA A 128 -1.08 18.85 -5.91
N MET A 129 -0.70 17.64 -5.53
CA MET A 129 -0.81 17.15 -4.14
C MET A 129 0.08 17.94 -3.17
N ILE A 130 1.32 18.26 -3.57
CA ILE A 130 2.21 19.11 -2.76
C ILE A 130 1.59 20.49 -2.57
N GLN A 131 1.15 21.14 -3.63
CA GLN A 131 0.52 22.46 -3.57
C GLN A 131 -0.71 22.47 -2.64
N TYR A 132 -1.52 21.42 -2.72
CA TYR A 132 -2.67 21.27 -1.83
C TYR A 132 -2.24 21.18 -0.36
N ARG A 133 -1.25 20.33 -0.01
CA ARG A 133 -0.73 20.19 1.34
C ARG A 133 -0.13 21.51 1.89
N GLU A 134 0.64 22.22 1.07
CA GLU A 134 1.21 23.53 1.43
C GLU A 134 0.10 24.53 1.71
N SER A 135 -0.94 24.56 0.88
CA SER A 135 -2.10 25.44 1.07
C SER A 135 -2.86 25.13 2.36
N GLU A 136 -3.03 23.84 2.70
CA GLU A 136 -3.64 23.43 3.97
C GLU A 136 -2.81 23.89 5.19
N GLN A 137 -1.49 23.75 5.11
CA GLN A 137 -0.60 24.20 6.19
C GLN A 137 -0.59 25.72 6.39
N ILE A 138 -0.64 26.48 5.30
CA ILE A 138 -0.60 27.95 5.34
C ILE A 138 -1.95 28.54 5.74
N PHE A 139 -3.04 28.03 5.24
CA PHE A 139 -4.37 28.63 5.38
C PHE A 139 -5.28 27.94 6.41
N GLY A 140 -4.81 26.88 7.08
CA GLY A 140 -5.57 26.21 8.14
C GLY A 140 -6.86 25.55 7.67
N PHE A 141 -6.96 25.12 6.41
CA PHE A 141 -8.16 24.48 5.84
C PHE A 141 -8.41 23.05 6.37
N ALA A 142 -7.62 22.59 7.34
CA ALA A 142 -7.72 21.27 7.94
C ALA A 142 -9.08 20.95 8.62
N ASN A 143 -10.00 21.92 8.72
CA ASN A 143 -11.30 21.78 9.39
C ASN A 143 -12.51 22.19 8.52
N ARG A 144 -12.45 22.04 7.21
CA ARG A 144 -13.68 22.15 6.42
C ARG A 144 -14.40 20.83 6.43
N GLU A 145 -15.45 20.71 7.26
CA GLU A 145 -16.48 19.70 7.11
C GLU A 145 -16.92 19.64 5.64
N VAL A 146 -16.85 18.46 5.05
CA VAL A 146 -17.42 18.22 3.72
C VAL A 146 -18.90 18.56 3.82
N PRO A 147 -19.43 19.48 2.98
CA PRO A 147 -20.83 19.84 3.03
C PRO A 147 -21.70 18.59 2.99
N SER A 148 -22.68 18.49 3.88
CA SER A 148 -23.54 17.34 4.12
C SER A 148 -24.37 16.87 2.90
N GLY A 149 -24.25 17.54 1.77
CA GLY A 149 -24.92 17.21 0.51
C GLY A 149 -24.20 16.21 -0.42
N LEU A 150 -22.96 15.77 -0.10
CA LEU A 150 -22.18 14.83 -0.91
C LEU A 150 -22.07 13.42 -0.33
N LYS A 151 -22.83 13.13 0.72
CA LYS A 151 -23.03 11.74 1.18
C LYS A 151 -24.15 11.11 0.35
N LYS A 152 -23.79 10.47 -0.73
CA LYS A 152 -24.61 9.46 -1.41
C LYS A 152 -23.77 8.23 -1.72
#